data_fd05de984fc33f0f309a43af20e000b1
#
_entry.id   fd05de984fc33f0f309a43af20e000b1
#
_cell.length_a   1.000
_cell.length_b   1.000
_cell.length_c   1.000
_cell.angle_alpha   90.00
_cell.angle_beta   90.00
_cell.angle_gamma   90.00
#
_symmetry.space_group_name_H-M   'P 1'
#
loop_
_entity.id
_entity.type
_entity.pdbx_description
1 polymer ?
#
loop_
_entity_poly.entity_id
_entity_poly.type
_entity_poly.pdbx_seq_one_letter_code
_entity_poly.pdbx_strand_id
1 'polypeptide(L)'
;MKRCDRLIDVGRRQFLAGAAVAAAGAAATALPARSAGAGPSPALVDYPSIKLANLTDLQVDQPFDVAYPDGDSPGVLLKLGRAVDGGVGPDADIVAFSTLCPHKGFPLHYVADDKSLDCPGHYSRFDCEKQGMQIWGQATQNLPQFRLRVDDAGDIYAEGVDELIYGRLNNVLAG
;
A
#
# COMPACT_ATOMS: atom_id res chain seq x y z
N MET A 1 3.52 33.57 27.61
CA MET A 1 3.65 32.10 27.61
C MET A 1 2.92 31.37 28.74
N LYS A 2 2.13 32.02 29.59
CA LYS A 2 1.40 31.36 30.71
C LYS A 2 -0.03 30.90 30.40
N ARG A 3 -0.60 31.23 29.23
CA ARG A 3 -1.99 30.88 28.89
C ARG A 3 -2.18 29.48 28.27
N CYS A 4 -1.19 28.96 27.57
CA CYS A 4 -1.31 27.63 26.94
C CYS A 4 -1.17 26.47 27.91
N ASP A 5 -0.25 26.59 28.89
CA ASP A 5 -0.05 25.57 29.92
C ASP A 5 -1.28 25.34 30.79
N ARG A 6 -2.06 26.40 31.02
CA ARG A 6 -3.28 26.34 31.84
C ARG A 6 -4.45 25.62 31.13
N LEU A 7 -4.52 25.72 29.80
CA LEU A 7 -5.55 25.05 28.99
C LEU A 7 -5.30 23.54 28.90
N ILE A 8 -4.01 23.15 28.80
CA ILE A 8 -3.64 21.73 28.76
C ILE A 8 -3.91 21.04 30.10
N ASP A 9 -3.64 21.72 31.20
CA ASP A 9 -3.85 21.17 32.56
C ASP A 9 -5.34 20.99 32.89
N VAL A 10 -6.20 21.93 32.45
CA VAL A 10 -7.66 21.85 32.58
C VAL A 10 -8.22 20.67 31.76
N GLY A 11 -7.73 20.48 30.52
CA GLY A 11 -8.18 19.38 29.65
C GLY A 11 -7.88 18.00 30.21
N ARG A 12 -6.69 17.78 30.75
CA ARG A 12 -6.30 16.50 31.37
C ARG A 12 -7.11 16.17 32.62
N ARG A 13 -7.36 17.15 33.51
CA ARG A 13 -8.16 16.95 34.72
C ARG A 13 -9.62 16.69 34.39
N GLN A 14 -10.20 17.36 33.42
CA GLN A 14 -11.58 17.13 32.99
C GLN A 14 -11.75 15.78 32.31
N PHE A 15 -10.78 15.33 31.53
CA PHE A 15 -10.78 13.99 30.92
C PHE A 15 -10.76 12.88 31.97
N LEU A 16 -9.88 13.00 32.97
CA LEU A 16 -9.77 11.99 34.04
C LEU A 16 -10.99 12.01 34.96
N ALA A 17 -11.58 13.19 35.27
CA ALA A 17 -12.80 13.29 36.03
C ALA A 17 -14.01 12.73 35.27
N GLY A 18 -14.10 12.95 33.97
CA GLY A 18 -15.14 12.39 33.11
C GLY A 18 -15.09 10.86 33.03
N ALA A 19 -13.89 10.30 32.96
CA ALA A 19 -13.68 8.84 32.95
C ALA A 19 -14.10 8.18 34.27
N ALA A 20 -13.87 8.83 35.42
CA ALA A 20 -14.28 8.34 36.73
C ALA A 20 -15.82 8.32 36.90
N VAL A 21 -16.52 9.31 36.35
CA VAL A 21 -18.00 9.37 36.40
C VAL A 21 -18.62 8.31 35.47
N ALA A 22 -18.01 8.05 34.30
CA ALA A 22 -18.47 7.01 33.39
C ALA A 22 -18.30 5.59 33.98
N ALA A 23 -17.24 5.35 34.76
CA ALA A 23 -17.02 4.07 35.46
C ALA A 23 -18.03 3.79 36.60
N ALA A 24 -18.49 4.84 37.30
CA ALA A 24 -19.48 4.71 38.36
C ALA A 24 -20.93 4.54 37.83
N GLY A 25 -21.22 5.01 36.64
CA GLY A 25 -22.54 4.87 35.99
C GLY A 25 -22.78 3.51 35.35
N ALA A 26 -21.74 2.75 35.03
CA ALA A 26 -21.85 1.45 34.37
C ALA A 26 -22.33 0.29 35.27
N ALA A 27 -22.37 0.50 36.57
CA ALA A 27 -22.80 -0.53 37.55
C ALA A 27 -24.33 -0.62 37.73
N ALA A 28 -25.13 0.28 37.14
CA ALA A 28 -26.55 0.39 37.48
C ALA A 28 -27.55 -0.06 36.39
N THR A 29 -27.08 -0.43 35.19
CA THR A 29 -27.99 -0.95 34.13
C THR A 29 -27.39 -2.17 33.46
N ALA A 30 -27.70 -3.35 33.98
CA ALA A 30 -27.55 -4.60 33.22
C ALA A 30 -28.61 -4.62 32.09
N LEU A 31 -28.39 -3.84 31.07
CA LEU A 31 -29.08 -4.07 29.80
C LEU A 31 -28.55 -5.40 29.23
N PRO A 32 -29.42 -6.31 28.78
CA PRO A 32 -28.95 -7.52 28.12
C PRO A 32 -28.05 -7.08 26.97
N ALA A 33 -26.79 -7.54 27.00
CA ALA A 33 -25.88 -7.34 25.88
C ALA A 33 -26.55 -7.94 24.64
N ARG A 34 -27.16 -7.09 23.81
CA ARG A 34 -27.44 -7.48 22.45
C ARG A 34 -26.10 -7.89 21.88
N SER A 35 -25.97 -9.17 21.57
CA SER A 35 -24.89 -9.61 20.73
C SER A 35 -24.87 -8.67 19.52
N ALA A 36 -23.88 -7.82 19.43
CA ALA A 36 -23.61 -7.12 18.19
C ALA A 36 -23.48 -8.25 17.18
N GLY A 37 -24.48 -8.37 16.30
CA GLY A 37 -24.40 -9.30 15.20
C GLY A 37 -23.05 -9.08 14.57
N ALA A 38 -22.27 -10.15 14.34
CA ALA A 38 -21.02 -10.04 13.64
C ALA A 38 -21.29 -9.21 12.39
N GLY A 39 -20.74 -7.98 12.34
CA GLY A 39 -20.78 -7.19 11.13
C GLY A 39 -20.26 -8.08 9.99
N PRO A 40 -20.66 -7.81 8.76
CA PRO A 40 -20.16 -8.60 7.65
C PRO A 40 -18.63 -8.68 7.79
N SER A 41 -18.10 -9.91 7.86
CA SER A 41 -16.65 -10.11 7.82
C SER A 41 -16.14 -9.34 6.62
N PRO A 42 -15.04 -8.57 6.75
CA PRO A 42 -14.46 -7.95 5.58
C PRO A 42 -14.26 -9.05 4.54
N ALA A 43 -14.93 -8.92 3.40
CA ALA A 43 -14.78 -9.87 2.32
C ALA A 43 -13.30 -9.84 1.95
N LEU A 44 -12.59 -10.95 2.14
CA LEU A 44 -11.26 -11.12 1.56
C LEU A 44 -11.49 -11.06 0.05
N VAL A 45 -10.96 -10.03 -0.58
CA VAL A 45 -11.04 -9.90 -2.03
C VAL A 45 -10.01 -10.85 -2.61
N ASP A 46 -10.47 -11.86 -3.34
CA ASP A 46 -9.59 -12.78 -4.06
C ASP A 46 -9.02 -12.05 -5.27
N TYR A 47 -7.73 -11.79 -5.22
CA TYR A 47 -7.02 -11.23 -6.36
C TYR A 47 -6.83 -12.29 -7.45
N PRO A 48 -6.98 -11.93 -8.74
CA PRO A 48 -6.68 -12.86 -9.83
C PRO A 48 -5.18 -13.18 -9.86
N SER A 49 -4.82 -14.44 -10.15
CA SER A 49 -3.45 -14.80 -10.49
C SER A 49 -3.24 -14.56 -11.98
N ILE A 50 -2.45 -13.55 -12.33
CA ILE A 50 -2.20 -13.15 -13.73
C ILE A 50 -0.72 -13.29 -14.04
N LYS A 51 -0.40 -14.03 -15.10
CA LYS A 51 0.96 -14.08 -15.65
C LYS A 51 1.32 -12.73 -16.26
N LEU A 52 2.40 -12.12 -15.78
CA LEU A 52 2.90 -10.84 -16.26
C LEU A 52 4.01 -11.00 -17.33
N ALA A 53 4.97 -11.91 -17.09
CA ALA A 53 6.15 -12.11 -17.93
C ALA A 53 6.81 -13.46 -17.62
N ASN A 54 7.95 -13.72 -18.25
CA ASN A 54 8.89 -14.78 -17.86
C ASN A 54 10.22 -14.16 -17.43
N LEU A 55 11.00 -14.85 -16.61
CA LEU A 55 12.32 -14.37 -16.16
C LEU A 55 13.26 -13.99 -17.32
N THR A 56 13.13 -14.68 -18.45
CA THR A 56 13.92 -14.43 -19.68
C THR A 56 13.58 -13.14 -20.40
N ASP A 57 12.42 -12.58 -20.12
CA ASP A 57 11.96 -11.31 -20.73
C ASP A 57 12.58 -10.09 -20.04
N LEU A 58 13.15 -10.27 -18.84
CA LEU A 58 13.61 -9.17 -18.01
C LEU A 58 15.11 -8.93 -18.14
N GLN A 59 15.47 -7.67 -18.21
CA GLN A 59 16.84 -7.19 -18.12
C GLN A 59 17.00 -6.28 -16.90
N VAL A 60 18.19 -6.27 -16.29
CA VAL A 60 18.47 -5.41 -15.15
C VAL A 60 18.28 -3.94 -15.56
N ASP A 61 17.52 -3.20 -14.74
CA ASP A 61 17.23 -1.79 -14.92
C ASP A 61 16.45 -1.42 -16.18
N GLN A 62 15.85 -2.38 -16.85
CA GLN A 62 14.94 -2.13 -17.95
C GLN A 62 13.50 -2.32 -17.48
N PRO A 63 12.68 -1.27 -17.45
CA PRO A 63 11.26 -1.38 -17.11
C PRO A 63 10.53 -2.26 -18.13
N PHE A 64 9.69 -3.16 -17.63
CA PHE A 64 8.80 -3.98 -18.43
C PHE A 64 7.35 -3.65 -18.08
N ASP A 65 6.62 -3.06 -19.04
CA ASP A 65 5.25 -2.60 -18.81
C ASP A 65 4.30 -3.77 -18.63
N VAL A 66 3.47 -3.71 -17.61
CA VAL A 66 2.45 -4.71 -17.27
C VAL A 66 1.14 -4.04 -16.86
N ALA A 67 0.09 -4.84 -16.68
CA ALA A 67 -1.16 -4.37 -16.10
C ALA A 67 -1.67 -5.38 -15.06
N TYR A 68 -2.09 -4.90 -13.88
CA TYR A 68 -2.62 -5.74 -12.81
C TYR A 68 -3.40 -4.90 -11.79
N PRO A 69 -4.56 -5.36 -11.27
CA PRO A 69 -5.20 -6.68 -11.47
C PRO A 69 -6.05 -6.80 -12.73
N ASP A 70 -6.10 -5.78 -13.55
CA ASP A 70 -6.83 -5.74 -14.83
C ASP A 70 -6.13 -4.80 -15.82
N GLY A 71 -6.63 -4.75 -17.09
CA GLY A 71 -6.03 -3.96 -18.17
C GLY A 71 -6.01 -2.45 -17.97
N ASP A 72 -6.84 -1.92 -17.04
CA ASP A 72 -6.93 -0.48 -16.73
C ASP A 72 -6.04 -0.09 -15.54
N SER A 73 -5.23 -1.01 -15.04
CA SER A 73 -4.30 -0.80 -13.92
C SER A 73 -2.85 -0.91 -14.40
N PRO A 74 -2.29 0.16 -14.98
CA PRO A 74 -0.93 0.13 -15.49
C PRO A 74 0.09 -0.07 -14.37
N GLY A 75 1.10 -0.86 -14.64
CA GLY A 75 2.19 -1.18 -13.74
C GLY A 75 3.50 -1.41 -14.47
N VAL A 76 4.55 -1.59 -13.72
CA VAL A 76 5.88 -1.88 -14.20
C VAL A 76 6.49 -3.03 -13.41
N LEU A 77 7.11 -3.97 -14.11
CA LEU A 77 7.93 -5.05 -13.58
C LEU A 77 9.39 -4.67 -13.75
N LEU A 78 10.18 -4.78 -12.69
CA LEU A 78 11.57 -4.35 -12.65
C LEU A 78 12.46 -5.47 -12.14
N LYS A 79 13.61 -5.70 -12.80
CA LYS A 79 14.73 -6.49 -12.28
C LYS A 79 15.81 -5.52 -11.81
N LEU A 80 16.06 -5.45 -10.49
CA LEU A 80 16.90 -4.43 -9.87
C LEU A 80 18.39 -4.82 -9.83
N GLY A 81 18.71 -6.10 -10.12
CA GLY A 81 20.09 -6.60 -10.17
C GLY A 81 20.73 -6.87 -8.80
N ARG A 82 19.98 -6.72 -7.71
CA ARG A 82 20.38 -7.08 -6.34
C ARG A 82 19.17 -7.46 -5.52
N ALA A 83 19.33 -8.33 -4.53
CA ALA A 83 18.26 -8.76 -3.65
C ALA A 83 17.67 -7.57 -2.89
N VAL A 84 16.33 -7.49 -2.83
CA VAL A 84 15.58 -6.42 -2.16
C VAL A 84 14.43 -7.00 -1.34
N ASP A 85 13.94 -6.21 -0.38
CA ASP A 85 12.79 -6.59 0.44
C ASP A 85 11.54 -6.75 -0.44
N GLY A 86 10.87 -7.90 -0.33
CA GLY A 86 9.70 -8.24 -1.14
C GLY A 86 10.02 -8.63 -2.59
N GLY A 87 11.31 -8.72 -2.96
CA GLY A 87 11.74 -9.19 -4.26
C GLY A 87 11.56 -10.70 -4.42
N VAL A 88 11.26 -11.13 -5.65
CA VAL A 88 11.07 -12.54 -6.03
C VAL A 88 12.09 -12.99 -7.07
N GLY A 89 12.03 -14.26 -7.44
CA GLY A 89 12.96 -14.89 -8.38
C GLY A 89 14.24 -15.41 -7.72
N PRO A 90 15.15 -16.01 -8.51
CA PRO A 90 16.37 -16.65 -7.98
C PRO A 90 17.27 -15.71 -7.21
N ASP A 91 17.34 -14.45 -7.66
CA ASP A 91 18.20 -13.41 -7.08
C ASP A 91 17.43 -12.50 -6.10
N ALA A 92 16.13 -12.76 -5.84
CA ALA A 92 15.25 -11.93 -5.02
C ALA A 92 15.28 -10.44 -5.42
N ASP A 93 15.37 -10.14 -6.71
CA ASP A 93 15.61 -8.81 -7.26
C ASP A 93 14.49 -8.31 -8.19
N ILE A 94 13.39 -9.09 -8.30
CA ILE A 94 12.26 -8.75 -9.17
C ILE A 94 11.12 -8.21 -8.33
N VAL A 95 10.67 -7.00 -8.66
CA VAL A 95 9.56 -6.30 -8.02
C VAL A 95 8.60 -5.72 -9.06
N ALA A 96 7.37 -5.44 -8.69
CA ALA A 96 6.44 -4.76 -9.57
C ALA A 96 5.60 -3.74 -8.81
N PHE A 97 5.27 -2.63 -9.48
CA PHE A 97 4.53 -1.52 -8.90
C PHE A 97 3.48 -0.97 -9.86
N SER A 98 2.44 -0.36 -9.31
CA SER A 98 1.58 0.53 -10.09
C SER A 98 2.41 1.70 -10.63
N THR A 99 2.15 2.13 -11.86
CA THR A 99 2.76 3.33 -12.44
C THR A 99 1.90 4.59 -12.27
N LEU A 100 0.81 4.53 -11.50
CA LEU A 100 -0.02 5.68 -11.16
C LEU A 100 0.41 6.29 -9.83
N CYS A 101 0.82 7.56 -9.85
CA CYS A 101 1.21 8.28 -8.65
C CYS A 101 0.04 8.37 -7.66
N PRO A 102 0.20 7.90 -6.40
CA PRO A 102 -0.88 7.94 -5.39
C PRO A 102 -1.38 9.35 -5.08
N HIS A 103 -0.58 10.39 -5.35
CA HIS A 103 -1.00 11.77 -5.09
C HIS A 103 -2.12 12.24 -6.02
N LYS A 104 -1.94 12.13 -7.34
CA LYS A 104 -2.87 12.65 -8.37
C LYS A 104 -2.93 11.82 -9.65
N GLY A 105 -2.49 10.57 -9.63
CA GLY A 105 -2.59 9.65 -10.77
C GLY A 105 -1.71 9.98 -11.96
N PHE A 106 -0.70 10.83 -11.81
CA PHE A 106 0.26 11.07 -12.90
C PHE A 106 1.05 9.79 -13.16
N PRO A 107 1.36 9.49 -14.44
CA PRO A 107 2.22 8.37 -14.76
C PRO A 107 3.64 8.59 -14.24
N LEU A 108 4.18 7.55 -13.60
CA LEU A 108 5.53 7.52 -13.07
C LEU A 108 6.51 7.05 -14.14
N HIS A 109 7.77 7.45 -14.00
CA HIS A 109 8.88 6.93 -14.82
C HIS A 109 9.97 6.35 -13.92
N TYR A 110 10.62 5.29 -14.40
CA TYR A 110 11.70 4.64 -13.68
C TYR A 110 13.03 5.39 -13.88
N VAL A 111 13.77 5.60 -12.78
CA VAL A 111 15.11 6.19 -12.76
C VAL A 111 16.10 5.13 -12.30
N ALA A 112 16.81 4.53 -13.25
CA ALA A 112 17.67 3.36 -13.00
C ALA A 112 18.82 3.66 -12.03
N ASP A 113 19.43 4.84 -12.12
CA ASP A 113 20.55 5.24 -11.24
C ASP A 113 20.14 5.30 -9.76
N ASP A 114 18.92 5.74 -9.50
CA ASP A 114 18.38 5.92 -8.15
C ASP A 114 17.51 4.74 -7.68
N LYS A 115 17.20 3.77 -8.56
CA LYS A 115 16.24 2.69 -8.33
C LYS A 115 14.89 3.21 -7.83
N SER A 116 14.42 4.29 -8.42
CA SER A 116 13.19 4.95 -8.00
C SER A 116 12.17 5.09 -9.13
N LEU A 117 10.90 5.18 -8.74
CA LEU A 117 9.82 5.61 -9.61
C LEU A 117 9.48 7.07 -9.27
N ASP A 118 9.65 7.96 -10.24
CA ASP A 118 9.56 9.39 -10.05
C ASP A 118 8.33 9.97 -10.75
N CYS A 119 7.65 10.89 -10.06
CA CYS A 119 6.45 11.55 -10.54
C CYS A 119 6.79 12.90 -11.19
N PRO A 120 6.47 13.12 -12.48
CA PRO A 120 6.73 14.40 -13.13
C PRO A 120 5.76 15.51 -12.71
N GLY A 121 4.62 15.14 -12.07
CA GLY A 121 3.58 16.10 -11.72
C GLY A 121 3.97 17.00 -10.54
N HIS A 122 4.30 16.42 -9.38
CA HIS A 122 4.65 17.15 -8.16
C HIS A 122 5.84 16.51 -7.44
N TYR A 123 6.70 15.82 -8.20
CA TYR A 123 8.02 15.33 -7.77
C TYR A 123 7.99 14.34 -6.60
N SER A 124 6.91 13.55 -6.44
CA SER A 124 6.94 12.40 -5.52
C SER A 124 7.89 11.34 -6.07
N ARG A 125 8.71 10.76 -5.18
CA ARG A 125 9.68 9.72 -5.50
C ARG A 125 9.46 8.50 -4.61
N PHE A 126 9.57 7.32 -5.18
CA PHE A 126 9.30 6.06 -4.53
C PHE A 126 10.48 5.10 -4.72
N ASP A 127 11.03 4.61 -3.60
CA ASP A 127 12.17 3.70 -3.57
C ASP A 127 11.74 2.28 -3.92
N CYS A 128 12.15 1.78 -5.10
CA CYS A 128 11.81 0.43 -5.57
C CYS A 128 12.49 -0.68 -4.76
N GLU A 129 13.57 -0.39 -4.06
CA GLU A 129 14.29 -1.36 -3.22
C GLU A 129 13.68 -1.50 -1.82
N LYS A 130 12.78 -0.58 -1.47
CA LYS A 130 12.10 -0.53 -0.17
C LYS A 130 10.58 -0.56 -0.31
N GLN A 131 10.10 -1.52 -1.12
CA GLN A 131 8.67 -1.79 -1.27
C GLN A 131 7.87 -0.55 -1.68
N GLY A 132 8.40 0.27 -2.58
CA GLY A 132 7.73 1.48 -3.05
C GLY A 132 7.60 2.58 -2.00
N MET A 133 8.45 2.59 -0.96
CA MET A 133 8.42 3.60 0.09
C MET A 133 8.56 5.01 -0.51
N GLN A 134 7.62 5.89 -0.18
CA GLN A 134 7.69 7.28 -0.58
C GLN A 134 8.83 7.98 0.17
N ILE A 135 9.83 8.46 -0.56
CA ILE A 135 11.03 9.10 -0.02
C ILE A 135 11.07 10.60 -0.21
N TRP A 136 10.25 11.14 -1.10
CA TRP A 136 10.15 12.57 -1.38
C TRP A 136 8.81 12.94 -2.00
N GLY A 137 8.37 14.20 -1.83
CA GLY A 137 7.27 14.82 -2.56
C GLY A 137 5.92 14.79 -1.84
N GLN A 138 4.83 14.89 -2.60
CA GLN A 138 3.49 15.20 -2.11
C GLN A 138 2.58 13.99 -1.90
N ALA A 139 3.03 12.79 -2.24
CA ALA A 139 2.27 11.58 -1.95
C ALA A 139 2.14 11.35 -0.44
N THR A 140 1.05 10.75 -0.01
CA THR A 140 0.75 10.48 1.41
C THR A 140 0.68 8.98 1.74
N GLN A 141 0.95 8.14 0.74
CA GLN A 141 1.08 6.69 0.87
C GLN A 141 2.25 6.19 0.02
N ASN A 142 2.71 4.99 0.29
CA ASN A 142 3.68 4.30 -0.54
C ASN A 142 3.10 3.98 -1.91
N LEU A 143 3.97 3.66 -2.86
CA LEU A 143 3.53 3.22 -4.17
C LEU A 143 3.00 1.78 -4.09
N PRO A 144 1.78 1.49 -4.60
CA PRO A 144 1.23 0.14 -4.57
C PRO A 144 2.16 -0.87 -5.23
N GLN A 145 2.61 -1.86 -4.43
CA GLN A 145 3.44 -2.97 -4.89
C GLN A 145 2.58 -4.18 -5.24
N PHE A 146 2.88 -4.85 -6.34
CA PHE A 146 2.23 -6.10 -6.71
C PHE A 146 2.93 -7.26 -6.00
N ARG A 147 2.14 -8.11 -5.37
CA ARG A 147 2.65 -9.35 -4.77
C ARG A 147 2.90 -10.35 -5.88
N LEU A 148 4.16 -10.73 -6.03
CA LEU A 148 4.61 -11.60 -7.11
C LEU A 148 4.89 -13.04 -6.63
N ARG A 149 4.76 -13.97 -7.55
CA ARG A 149 5.25 -15.36 -7.45
C ARG A 149 5.93 -15.75 -8.76
N VAL A 150 7.01 -16.50 -8.66
CA VAL A 150 7.68 -17.12 -9.81
C VAL A 150 7.49 -18.62 -9.71
N ASP A 151 7.12 -19.27 -10.80
CA ASP A 151 6.98 -20.72 -10.86
C ASP A 151 8.25 -21.43 -11.37
N ASP A 152 8.22 -22.77 -11.41
CA ASP A 152 9.35 -23.60 -11.83
C ASP A 152 9.72 -23.41 -13.31
N ALA A 153 8.80 -22.90 -14.14
CA ALA A 153 9.05 -22.57 -15.54
C ALA A 153 9.65 -21.15 -15.72
N GLY A 154 9.80 -20.41 -14.62
CA GLY A 154 10.27 -19.03 -14.63
C GLY A 154 9.18 -18.03 -15.00
N ASP A 155 7.91 -18.43 -15.02
CA ASP A 155 6.80 -17.52 -15.26
C ASP A 155 6.49 -16.70 -14.00
N ILE A 156 6.33 -15.38 -14.19
CA ILE A 156 6.09 -14.41 -13.13
C ILE A 156 4.60 -14.09 -13.08
N TYR A 157 3.98 -14.34 -11.95
CA TYR A 157 2.57 -14.06 -11.69
C TYR A 157 2.40 -12.95 -10.66
N ALA A 158 1.42 -12.07 -10.86
CA ALA A 158 0.91 -11.18 -9.83
C ALA A 158 -0.34 -11.80 -9.18
N GLU A 159 -0.41 -11.72 -7.84
CA GLU A 159 -1.45 -12.39 -7.03
C GLU A 159 -2.02 -11.47 -5.93
N GLY A 160 -1.67 -10.18 -5.95
CA GLY A 160 -2.18 -9.21 -4.98
C GLY A 160 -1.56 -7.83 -5.15
N VAL A 161 -2.14 -6.87 -4.47
CA VAL A 161 -1.62 -5.50 -4.34
C VAL A 161 -1.73 -5.11 -2.87
N ASP A 162 -0.68 -4.52 -2.32
CA ASP A 162 -0.60 -4.18 -0.88
C ASP A 162 -1.33 -2.88 -0.51
N GLU A 163 -1.39 -1.92 -1.43
CA GLU A 163 -2.01 -0.62 -1.24
C GLU A 163 -3.12 -0.37 -2.28
N LEU A 164 -3.99 0.61 -2.03
CA LEU A 164 -5.03 0.98 -3.00
C LEU A 164 -4.43 1.73 -4.19
N ILE A 165 -4.67 1.23 -5.40
CA ILE A 165 -4.28 1.89 -6.64
C ILE A 165 -5.07 3.19 -6.81
N TYR A 166 -4.39 4.24 -7.25
CA TYR A 166 -5.01 5.55 -7.43
C TYR A 166 -6.27 5.49 -8.33
N GLY A 167 -7.31 6.19 -7.89
CA GLY A 167 -8.58 6.31 -8.62
C GLY A 167 -9.54 5.14 -8.44
N ARG A 168 -9.20 4.13 -7.64
CA ARG A 168 -10.03 2.97 -7.37
C ARG A 168 -10.65 3.02 -5.98
N LEU A 169 -11.87 2.51 -5.85
CA LEU A 169 -12.51 2.25 -4.56
C LEU A 169 -12.12 0.86 -4.01
N ASN A 170 -11.83 -0.08 -4.92
CA ASN A 170 -11.28 -1.41 -4.66
C ASN A 170 -10.33 -1.76 -5.80
N ASN A 171 -9.24 -2.46 -5.49
CA ASN A 171 -8.29 -2.89 -6.52
C ASN A 171 -8.88 -3.95 -7.45
N VAL A 172 -9.71 -4.84 -6.93
CA VAL A 172 -10.44 -5.83 -7.74
C VAL A 172 -11.87 -5.35 -7.90
N LEU A 173 -12.29 -5.14 -9.13
CA LEU A 173 -13.66 -4.77 -9.47
C LEU A 173 -14.53 -6.04 -9.45
N ALA A 174 -15.66 -5.98 -8.72
CA ALA A 174 -16.66 -7.03 -8.82
C ALA A 174 -17.22 -7.01 -10.26
N GLY A 175 -17.11 -8.15 -10.96
CA GLY A 175 -17.68 -8.34 -12.28
C GLY A 175 -19.22 -8.39 -12.26
#